data_656a94bd83d45bcbb251b6ef473503b9
#
_entry.id   656a94bd83d45bcbb251b6ef473503b9
#
_cell.length_a   1.000
_cell.length_b   1.000
_cell.length_c   1.000
_cell.angle_alpha   90.00
_cell.angle_beta   90.00
_cell.angle_gamma   90.00
#
_symmetry.space_group_name_H-M   'P 1'
#
loop_
_entity.id
_entity.type
_entity.pdbx_description
1 polymer ?
#
loop_
_entity_poly.entity_id
_entity_poly.type
_entity_poly.pdbx_seq_one_letter_code
_entity_poly.pdbx_strand_id
1 'polypeptide(L)'
;MGFSRNCLDVLNSLLGARACRDRRDSVRLPFGRLALAGMTLVLAACSAPGGARDAVILADDPAPRLSDYGLFSDVSAREPAQGVVPYDLVNALFSDHAAKHRAVYVPKGKTAAYKETGVMDFPVGSVLIKTFAFAPDMREPAKDERYVETRLLIRKADGWVAYPYVWNAEGTEAVYSPVGDKQVIETISPDGEALTINYAVPNRNQCKECHSLGDDFVPIGPTARNLNHVGPQGLAQLADWEARGILTGLPAVAPAAPSIASDAPIEDRARAWLDINCAHCHRAGGGASNSGLFLAWNETNPTGWGVHKRPTAAGRGSGDNLFVIEPGHPDESILLHRMESVEPGVAMPELGRSLIDPVGIALVRDWIASMPPIEP
;
A
#
# COMPACT_ATOMS: atom_id res chain seq x y z
N MET A 1 2.21 42.58 -21.28
CA MET A 1 1.12 42.91 -22.22
C MET A 1 0.34 41.61 -22.37
N GLY A 2 -0.72 41.40 -21.83
CA GLY A 2 -2.06 41.91 -21.66
C GLY A 2 -2.95 40.75 -22.11
N PHE A 3 -4.08 40.34 -21.67
CA PHE A 3 -5.04 40.82 -20.71
C PHE A 3 -6.05 39.67 -20.44
N SER A 4 -6.43 39.50 -19.22
CA SER A 4 -7.66 38.92 -18.69
C SER A 4 -8.93 39.50 -19.36
N ARG A 5 -9.97 38.64 -19.49
CA ARG A 5 -11.43 38.92 -19.51
C ARG A 5 -12.13 37.67 -20.05
N ASN A 6 -13.23 37.14 -19.59
CA ASN A 6 -14.25 37.46 -18.62
C ASN A 6 -15.10 36.20 -18.41
N CYS A 7 -15.32 35.82 -17.19
CA CYS A 7 -16.28 34.78 -16.79
C CYS A 7 -17.56 35.42 -16.20
N LEU A 8 -18.05 36.50 -16.79
CA LEU A 8 -19.19 37.27 -16.27
C LEU A 8 -20.32 37.54 -17.28
N ASP A 9 -20.22 37.09 -18.52
CA ASP A 9 -21.20 37.44 -19.57
C ASP A 9 -22.23 36.36 -19.94
N VAL A 10 -22.31 35.24 -19.20
CA VAL A 10 -23.30 34.18 -19.50
C VAL A 10 -24.54 34.22 -18.61
N LEU A 11 -24.60 35.08 -17.61
CA LEU A 11 -25.75 35.12 -16.66
C LEU A 11 -26.87 36.16 -16.96
N ASN A 12 -26.77 36.93 -18.04
CA ASN A 12 -27.74 38.03 -18.32
C ASN A 12 -28.74 37.80 -19.46
N SER A 13 -28.85 36.56 -19.98
CA SER A 13 -29.70 36.29 -21.15
C SER A 13 -31.02 35.55 -20.88
N LEU A 14 -31.42 35.32 -19.63
CA LEU A 14 -32.64 34.52 -19.32
C LEU A 14 -33.66 35.17 -18.37
N LEU A 15 -33.69 36.49 -18.25
CA LEU A 15 -34.78 37.18 -17.48
C LEU A 15 -35.40 38.28 -18.34
N GLY A 16 -36.18 37.87 -19.34
CA GLY A 16 -37.10 38.72 -20.10
C GLY A 16 -38.50 38.66 -19.44
N ALA A 17 -38.74 39.49 -18.44
CA ALA A 17 -40.08 39.68 -17.91
C ALA A 17 -40.96 40.51 -18.87
N ARG A 18 -42.05 39.96 -19.36
CA ARG A 18 -43.17 40.73 -19.92
C ARG A 18 -44.35 40.72 -18.97
N ALA A 19 -44.62 41.89 -18.42
CA ALA A 19 -45.88 42.20 -17.76
C ALA A 19 -47.06 42.18 -18.77
N CYS A 20 -48.15 41.55 -18.43
CA CYS A 20 -49.39 41.75 -19.14
C CYS A 20 -50.57 41.93 -18.12
N ARG A 21 -51.32 42.94 -18.43
CA ARG A 21 -52.38 43.61 -17.68
C ARG A 21 -53.59 42.73 -17.38
N ASP A 22 -54.13 43.06 -16.25
CA ASP A 22 -55.46 42.89 -15.67
C ASP A 22 -56.63 42.83 -16.70
N ARG A 23 -57.45 41.79 -16.59
CA ARG A 23 -58.93 41.86 -16.91
C ARG A 23 -59.62 40.86 -15.98
N ARG A 24 -60.42 41.45 -15.13
CA ARG A 24 -61.48 40.78 -14.34
C ARG A 24 -62.58 40.33 -15.28
N ASP A 25 -62.90 39.06 -15.30
CA ASP A 25 -64.25 38.60 -15.58
C ASP A 25 -64.63 37.40 -14.71
N SER A 26 -65.71 37.53 -14.00
CA SER A 26 -66.28 36.59 -13.07
C SER A 26 -67.10 35.52 -13.81
N VAL A 27 -66.68 34.21 -13.67
CA VAL A 27 -67.61 33.11 -13.98
C VAL A 27 -67.58 32.06 -12.88
N ARG A 28 -68.78 31.63 -12.54
CA ARG A 28 -69.19 30.74 -11.45
C ARG A 28 -68.76 29.30 -11.69
N LEU A 29 -68.38 28.63 -10.59
CA LEU A 29 -68.06 27.21 -10.47
C LEU A 29 -69.24 26.29 -10.74
N PRO A 30 -68.99 25.03 -11.16
CA PRO A 30 -69.61 23.91 -10.50
C PRO A 30 -68.62 22.94 -9.88
N PHE A 31 -69.03 22.39 -8.79
CA PHE A 31 -68.39 21.34 -8.00
C PHE A 31 -68.05 20.12 -8.86
N GLY A 32 -66.81 19.67 -8.82
CA GLY A 32 -66.38 18.41 -9.42
C GLY A 32 -65.07 17.90 -8.78
N ARG A 33 -65.21 16.90 -7.99
CA ARG A 33 -64.28 15.89 -7.48
C ARG A 33 -62.79 16.24 -7.48
N LEU A 34 -62.21 16.46 -6.30
CA LEU A 34 -60.78 16.40 -6.01
C LEU A 34 -60.21 15.02 -6.39
N ALA A 35 -59.41 14.96 -7.43
CA ALA A 35 -58.43 13.90 -7.63
C ALA A 35 -57.12 14.39 -7.04
N LEU A 36 -56.72 13.83 -5.87
CA LEU A 36 -55.36 14.00 -5.32
C LEU A 36 -54.39 13.28 -6.25
N ALA A 37 -53.78 14.00 -7.18
CA ALA A 37 -52.59 13.55 -7.87
C ALA A 37 -51.42 13.71 -6.91
N GLY A 38 -51.03 12.60 -6.27
CA GLY A 38 -49.80 12.53 -5.50
C GLY A 38 -48.59 12.74 -6.42
N MET A 39 -48.03 13.94 -6.40
CA MET A 39 -46.76 14.27 -7.04
C MET A 39 -45.67 13.72 -6.14
N THR A 40 -45.24 12.51 -6.40
CA THR A 40 -44.05 11.92 -5.82
C THR A 40 -42.84 12.72 -6.32
N LEU A 41 -42.37 13.64 -5.46
CA LEU A 41 -41.08 14.31 -5.68
C LEU A 41 -39.99 13.24 -5.56
N VAL A 42 -39.51 12.71 -6.67
CA VAL A 42 -38.28 11.97 -6.73
C VAL A 42 -37.16 12.98 -6.51
N LEU A 43 -36.75 13.13 -5.24
CA LEU A 43 -35.48 13.76 -4.92
C LEU A 43 -34.37 12.89 -5.55
N ALA A 44 -33.96 13.24 -6.76
CA ALA A 44 -32.68 12.82 -7.27
C ALA A 44 -31.64 13.41 -6.30
N ALA A 45 -31.17 12.60 -5.36
CA ALA A 45 -29.99 12.91 -4.58
C ALA A 45 -28.85 13.04 -5.59
N CYS A 46 -28.51 14.27 -5.97
CA CYS A 46 -27.21 14.56 -6.54
C CYS A 46 -26.19 14.15 -5.47
N SER A 47 -25.63 12.94 -5.62
CA SER A 47 -24.49 12.51 -4.83
C SER A 47 -23.39 13.52 -5.14
N ALA A 48 -23.06 14.37 -4.16
CA ALA A 48 -21.81 15.11 -4.19
C ALA A 48 -20.68 14.12 -4.46
N PRO A 49 -19.58 14.51 -5.17
CA PRO A 49 -18.45 13.64 -5.40
C PRO A 49 -18.01 13.07 -4.06
N GLY A 50 -18.22 11.74 -3.88
CA GLY A 50 -18.18 11.10 -2.58
C GLY A 50 -16.74 10.94 -2.11
N GLY A 51 -16.44 11.49 -0.93
CA GLY A 51 -15.27 11.10 -0.14
C GLY A 51 -15.45 9.70 0.48
N ALA A 52 -14.43 9.26 1.23
CA ALA A 52 -14.43 7.98 1.92
C ALA A 52 -15.69 7.77 2.77
N ARG A 53 -16.25 6.57 2.70
CA ARG A 53 -17.51 6.21 3.34
C ARG A 53 -17.26 5.47 4.64
N ASP A 54 -17.13 6.18 5.73
CA ASP A 54 -16.80 5.61 7.06
C ASP A 54 -17.75 4.47 7.47
N ALA A 55 -19.04 4.54 7.14
CA ALA A 55 -19.98 3.47 7.44
C ALA A 55 -19.66 2.16 6.69
N VAL A 56 -19.17 2.24 5.45
CA VAL A 56 -18.74 1.06 4.68
C VAL A 56 -17.38 0.57 5.18
N ILE A 57 -16.47 1.49 5.47
CA ILE A 57 -15.14 1.17 6.03
C ILE A 57 -15.28 0.41 7.35
N LEU A 58 -16.24 0.78 8.20
CA LEU A 58 -16.45 0.18 9.52
C LEU A 58 -17.43 -0.99 9.52
N ALA A 59 -18.09 -1.31 8.40
CA ALA A 59 -18.99 -2.46 8.31
C ALA A 59 -18.26 -3.78 8.60
N ASP A 60 -18.92 -4.75 9.22
CA ASP A 60 -18.33 -6.04 9.59
C ASP A 60 -17.86 -6.83 8.37
N ASP A 61 -18.66 -6.83 7.32
CA ASP A 61 -18.34 -7.49 6.06
C ASP A 61 -17.61 -6.53 5.09
N PRO A 62 -16.67 -7.04 4.27
CA PRO A 62 -16.05 -6.24 3.22
C PRO A 62 -17.07 -5.88 2.14
N ALA A 63 -16.97 -4.66 1.61
CA ALA A 63 -17.78 -4.27 0.47
C ALA A 63 -17.44 -5.13 -0.78
N PRO A 64 -18.42 -5.46 -1.63
CA PRO A 64 -18.16 -6.29 -2.82
C PRO A 64 -17.20 -5.65 -3.82
N ARG A 65 -17.21 -4.31 -3.94
CA ARG A 65 -16.40 -3.55 -4.89
C ARG A 65 -15.53 -2.52 -4.19
N LEU A 66 -14.39 -2.25 -4.77
CA LEU A 66 -13.46 -1.23 -4.27
C LEU A 66 -14.09 0.17 -4.28
N SER A 67 -14.87 0.50 -5.31
CA SER A 67 -15.61 1.76 -5.43
C SER A 67 -16.61 2.01 -4.30
N ASP A 68 -17.11 0.96 -3.67
CA ASP A 68 -18.11 1.08 -2.60
C ASP A 68 -17.57 1.80 -1.35
N TYR A 69 -16.24 1.80 -1.14
CA TYR A 69 -15.61 2.50 -0.02
C TYR A 69 -15.50 4.02 -0.20
N GLY A 70 -15.61 4.52 -1.43
CA GLY A 70 -15.41 5.93 -1.74
C GLY A 70 -13.99 6.44 -1.50
N LEU A 71 -12.99 5.53 -1.54
CA LEU A 71 -11.57 5.86 -1.37
C LEU A 71 -10.93 6.45 -2.64
N PHE A 72 -11.63 6.34 -3.76
CA PHE A 72 -11.26 6.94 -5.03
C PHE A 72 -12.38 7.88 -5.48
N SER A 73 -12.04 9.06 -5.98
CA SER A 73 -12.97 9.99 -6.63
C SER A 73 -13.43 9.43 -7.98
N ASP A 74 -12.50 8.80 -8.69
CA ASP A 74 -12.72 8.01 -9.89
C ASP A 74 -11.85 6.75 -9.83
N VAL A 75 -12.48 5.58 -9.71
CA VAL A 75 -11.79 4.29 -9.63
C VAL A 75 -11.10 3.99 -10.95
N SER A 76 -11.75 4.27 -12.08
CA SER A 76 -11.20 3.99 -13.41
C SER A 76 -10.01 4.91 -13.76
N ALA A 77 -10.05 6.16 -13.33
CA ALA A 77 -8.94 7.11 -13.42
C ALA A 77 -7.91 6.93 -12.30
N ARG A 78 -8.24 6.08 -11.29
CA ARG A 78 -7.37 5.78 -10.13
C ARG A 78 -7.05 7.00 -9.27
N GLU A 79 -7.93 7.99 -9.30
CA GLU A 79 -7.76 9.23 -8.55
C GLU A 79 -8.18 9.05 -7.09
N PRO A 80 -7.31 9.37 -6.11
CA PRO A 80 -7.67 9.34 -4.70
C PRO A 80 -8.84 10.28 -4.40
N ALA A 81 -9.75 9.85 -3.54
CA ALA A 81 -10.83 10.70 -3.04
C ALA A 81 -10.29 11.79 -2.09
N GLN A 82 -11.11 12.81 -1.84
CA GLN A 82 -10.76 13.84 -0.88
C GLN A 82 -10.47 13.23 0.51
N GLY A 83 -9.32 13.57 1.09
CA GLY A 83 -8.86 13.05 2.38
C GLY A 83 -8.07 11.74 2.29
N VAL A 84 -7.97 11.14 1.11
CA VAL A 84 -7.06 10.03 0.84
C VAL A 84 -5.74 10.61 0.32
N VAL A 85 -4.63 10.32 1.01
CA VAL A 85 -3.33 10.94 0.73
C VAL A 85 -2.36 9.90 0.22
N PRO A 86 -1.86 10.01 -1.01
CA PRO A 86 -0.79 9.17 -1.53
C PRO A 86 0.48 9.28 -0.67
N TYR A 87 1.17 8.16 -0.50
CA TYR A 87 2.46 8.12 0.19
C TYR A 87 3.37 7.07 -0.41
N ASP A 88 4.66 7.21 -0.13
CA ASP A 88 5.68 6.25 -0.50
C ASP A 88 6.53 5.80 0.69
N LEU A 89 7.38 4.82 0.44
CA LEU A 89 8.35 4.30 1.38
C LEU A 89 9.75 4.49 0.79
N VAL A 90 10.73 4.82 1.64
CA VAL A 90 12.14 4.91 1.21
C VAL A 90 12.58 3.61 0.55
N ASN A 91 12.28 2.49 1.18
CA ASN A 91 12.55 1.15 0.64
C ASN A 91 11.24 0.38 0.56
N ALA A 92 10.97 -0.18 -0.61
CA ALA A 92 9.77 -0.97 -0.85
C ALA A 92 10.06 -2.47 -0.69
N LEU A 93 9.10 -3.21 -0.12
CA LEU A 93 9.12 -4.67 -0.14
C LEU A 93 9.07 -5.16 -1.59
N PHE A 94 9.97 -6.06 -1.96
CA PHE A 94 9.98 -6.68 -3.29
C PHE A 94 8.74 -7.57 -3.51
N SER A 95 8.15 -7.50 -4.68
CA SER A 95 7.00 -8.33 -5.10
C SER A 95 7.02 -8.40 -6.63
N ASP A 96 7.88 -9.24 -7.20
CA ASP A 96 7.94 -9.54 -8.64
C ASP A 96 8.00 -8.28 -9.53
N HIS A 97 8.75 -7.27 -9.13
CA HIS A 97 8.87 -5.96 -9.80
C HIS A 97 7.56 -5.16 -9.92
N ALA A 98 6.45 -5.59 -9.29
CA ALA A 98 5.22 -4.82 -9.31
C ALA A 98 5.45 -3.39 -8.82
N ALA A 99 4.98 -2.40 -9.55
CA ALA A 99 4.81 -1.04 -9.05
C ALA A 99 3.81 -1.04 -7.89
N LYS A 100 3.99 -0.14 -6.93
CA LYS A 100 3.17 -0.11 -5.71
C LYS A 100 2.70 1.30 -5.42
N HIS A 101 1.44 1.56 -5.74
CA HIS A 101 0.78 2.82 -5.38
C HIS A 101 0.19 2.68 -3.98
N ARG A 102 0.52 3.62 -3.10
CA ARG A 102 0.07 3.61 -1.71
C ARG A 102 -0.67 4.89 -1.37
N ALA A 103 -1.72 4.75 -0.58
CA ALA A 103 -2.40 5.90 -0.01
C ALA A 103 -2.89 5.58 1.41
N VAL A 104 -3.09 6.62 2.18
CA VAL A 104 -3.64 6.54 3.54
C VAL A 104 -4.91 7.37 3.64
N TYR A 105 -5.90 6.82 4.31
CA TYR A 105 -7.08 7.54 4.78
C TYR A 105 -7.11 7.50 6.31
N VAL A 106 -7.29 8.66 6.92
CA VAL A 106 -7.57 8.81 8.35
C VAL A 106 -8.91 9.52 8.47
N PRO A 107 -9.88 9.01 9.26
CA PRO A 107 -11.19 9.62 9.38
C PRO A 107 -11.11 11.07 9.82
N LYS A 108 -11.99 11.91 9.28
CA LYS A 108 -12.02 13.34 9.56
C LYS A 108 -12.08 13.61 11.07
N GLY A 109 -11.20 14.47 11.56
CA GLY A 109 -11.12 14.84 12.97
C GLY A 109 -10.38 13.83 13.86
N LYS A 110 -9.82 12.76 13.27
CA LYS A 110 -8.89 11.82 13.94
C LYS A 110 -7.49 11.99 13.40
N THR A 111 -6.49 11.55 14.16
CA THR A 111 -5.08 11.59 13.80
C THR A 111 -4.41 10.28 14.17
N ALA A 112 -3.41 9.85 13.40
CA ALA A 112 -2.48 8.80 13.82
C ALA A 112 -1.48 9.38 14.82
N ALA A 113 -1.08 8.61 15.82
CA ALA A 113 -0.01 9.01 16.72
C ALA A 113 1.34 8.50 16.21
N TYR A 114 2.35 9.37 16.30
CA TYR A 114 3.73 9.02 15.97
C TYR A 114 4.24 7.90 16.87
N LYS A 115 4.97 6.96 16.27
CA LYS A 115 5.76 5.95 16.97
C LYS A 115 7.17 5.94 16.38
N GLU A 116 8.17 5.95 17.23
CA GLU A 116 9.57 5.87 16.80
C GLU A 116 9.90 4.50 16.19
N THR A 117 9.30 3.45 16.75
CA THR A 117 9.47 2.06 16.31
C THR A 117 8.13 1.43 15.95
N GLY A 118 8.14 0.56 14.95
CA GLY A 118 6.93 -0.07 14.44
C GLY A 118 6.06 0.87 13.60
N VAL A 119 4.84 0.46 13.34
CA VAL A 119 3.87 1.20 12.55
C VAL A 119 3.24 2.30 13.38
N MET A 120 2.94 3.45 12.77
CA MET A 120 2.19 4.54 13.40
C MET A 120 0.89 4.02 14.04
N ASP A 121 0.45 4.65 15.13
CA ASP A 121 -0.79 4.26 15.80
C ASP A 121 -1.99 4.92 15.12
N PHE A 122 -2.55 4.21 14.15
CA PHE A 122 -3.68 4.68 13.37
C PHE A 122 -5.01 4.50 14.12
N PRO A 123 -5.89 5.51 14.13
CA PRO A 123 -7.20 5.43 14.76
C PRO A 123 -8.14 4.48 14.01
N VAL A 124 -9.15 3.98 14.73
CA VAL A 124 -10.24 3.17 14.15
C VAL A 124 -10.91 3.91 13.00
N GLY A 125 -11.06 3.22 11.87
CA GLY A 125 -11.57 3.74 10.61
C GLY A 125 -10.48 4.14 9.62
N SER A 126 -9.20 4.14 10.02
CA SER A 126 -8.10 4.37 9.07
C SER A 126 -7.98 3.23 8.07
N VAL A 127 -7.59 3.59 6.84
CA VAL A 127 -7.35 2.64 5.75
C VAL A 127 -5.97 2.88 5.15
N LEU A 128 -5.17 1.83 5.07
CA LEU A 128 -3.97 1.79 4.25
C LEU A 128 -4.32 1.09 2.94
N ILE A 129 -4.10 1.78 1.84
CA ILE A 129 -4.41 1.32 0.49
C ILE A 129 -3.09 0.98 -0.20
N LYS A 130 -2.98 -0.21 -0.76
CA LYS A 130 -1.79 -0.63 -1.51
C LYS A 130 -2.23 -1.30 -2.80
N THR A 131 -1.97 -0.66 -3.92
CA THR A 131 -2.28 -1.19 -5.25
C THR A 131 -1.00 -1.69 -5.91
N PHE A 132 -1.05 -2.86 -6.50
CA PHE A 132 0.03 -3.46 -7.27
C PHE A 132 -0.31 -3.36 -8.75
N ALA A 133 0.70 -2.97 -9.53
CA ALA A 133 0.54 -2.71 -10.94
C ALA A 133 1.76 -3.19 -11.74
N PHE A 134 1.56 -3.43 -13.03
CA PHE A 134 2.62 -3.80 -13.96
C PHE A 134 2.47 -3.00 -15.26
N ALA A 135 3.59 -2.48 -15.75
CA ALA A 135 3.68 -1.92 -17.08
C ALA A 135 4.02 -3.04 -18.10
N PRO A 136 3.60 -2.92 -19.37
CA PRO A 136 4.01 -3.84 -20.43
C PRO A 136 5.53 -3.81 -20.68
N ASP A 137 6.18 -2.71 -20.32
CA ASP A 137 7.63 -2.51 -20.38
C ASP A 137 8.08 -1.78 -19.10
N MET A 138 8.87 -2.44 -18.27
CA MET A 138 9.35 -1.88 -17.00
C MET A 138 10.32 -0.70 -17.19
N ARG A 139 10.85 -0.48 -18.39
CA ARG A 139 11.68 0.69 -18.72
C ARG A 139 10.82 1.96 -18.95
N GLU A 140 9.51 1.78 -19.20
CA GLU A 140 8.51 2.83 -19.34
C GLU A 140 7.37 2.63 -18.32
N PRO A 141 7.64 2.66 -16.99
CA PRO A 141 6.73 2.15 -15.96
C PRO A 141 5.39 2.89 -15.85
N ALA A 142 5.32 4.14 -16.34
CA ALA A 142 4.07 4.93 -16.33
C ALA A 142 3.21 4.70 -17.60
N LYS A 143 3.72 3.97 -18.60
CA LYS A 143 3.02 3.77 -19.87
C LYS A 143 2.19 2.50 -19.82
N ASP A 144 0.91 2.64 -20.08
CA ASP A 144 -0.06 1.54 -20.16
C ASP A 144 -0.05 0.64 -18.90
N GLU A 145 0.28 1.22 -17.73
CA GLU A 145 0.31 0.52 -16.46
C GLU A 145 -1.06 -0.08 -16.14
N ARG A 146 -1.09 -1.38 -15.84
CA ARG A 146 -2.29 -2.13 -15.46
C ARG A 146 -2.28 -2.46 -13.97
N TYR A 147 -3.34 -2.08 -13.26
CA TYR A 147 -3.57 -2.51 -11.90
C TYR A 147 -4.02 -3.98 -11.87
N VAL A 148 -3.45 -4.77 -10.97
CA VAL A 148 -3.77 -6.20 -10.81
C VAL A 148 -4.51 -6.48 -9.52
N GLU A 149 -4.09 -5.87 -8.41
CA GLU A 149 -4.78 -5.95 -7.13
C GLU A 149 -4.67 -4.66 -6.32
N THR A 150 -5.66 -4.44 -5.47
CA THR A 150 -5.60 -3.44 -4.39
C THR A 150 -5.89 -4.13 -3.06
N ARG A 151 -4.99 -4.00 -2.10
CA ARG A 151 -5.19 -4.46 -0.72
C ARG A 151 -5.59 -3.30 0.16
N LEU A 152 -6.70 -3.45 0.87
CA LEU A 152 -7.10 -2.53 1.92
C LEU A 152 -6.74 -3.15 3.27
N LEU A 153 -5.96 -2.43 4.07
CA LEU A 153 -5.81 -2.73 5.48
C LEU A 153 -6.64 -1.69 6.24
N ILE A 154 -7.65 -2.17 6.96
CA ILE A 154 -8.62 -1.32 7.66
C ILE A 154 -8.45 -1.50 9.16
N ARG A 155 -8.30 -0.41 9.90
CA ARG A 155 -8.25 -0.42 11.36
C ARG A 155 -9.66 -0.49 11.93
N LYS A 156 -10.05 -1.65 12.40
CA LYS A 156 -11.32 -1.89 13.12
C LYS A 156 -11.13 -1.69 14.63
N ALA A 157 -12.21 -1.78 15.39
CA ALA A 157 -12.18 -1.64 16.84
C ALA A 157 -11.32 -2.72 17.53
N ASP A 158 -11.36 -3.93 16.99
CA ASP A 158 -10.69 -5.14 17.50
C ASP A 158 -9.33 -5.41 16.85
N GLY A 159 -8.87 -4.58 15.90
CA GLY A 159 -7.59 -4.78 15.25
C GLY A 159 -7.58 -4.36 13.78
N TRP A 160 -6.57 -4.79 13.05
CA TRP A 160 -6.49 -4.60 11.62
C TRP A 160 -7.08 -5.79 10.88
N VAL A 161 -7.71 -5.52 9.74
CA VAL A 161 -8.18 -6.52 8.79
C VAL A 161 -7.63 -6.23 7.40
N ALA A 162 -7.40 -7.29 6.62
CA ALA A 162 -6.93 -7.18 5.24
C ALA A 162 -7.98 -7.69 4.27
N TYR A 163 -8.26 -6.90 3.23
CA TYR A 163 -9.20 -7.23 2.17
C TYR A 163 -8.53 -7.10 0.80
N PRO A 164 -8.30 -8.22 0.07
CA PRO A 164 -7.78 -8.19 -1.29
C PRO A 164 -8.89 -7.94 -2.29
N TYR A 165 -8.64 -7.05 -3.24
CA TYR A 165 -9.49 -6.72 -4.39
C TYR A 165 -8.72 -6.98 -5.67
N VAL A 166 -9.31 -7.72 -6.60
CA VAL A 166 -8.73 -8.03 -7.92
C VAL A 166 -9.37 -7.14 -8.97
N TRP A 167 -8.54 -6.47 -9.76
CA TRP A 167 -8.99 -5.58 -10.84
C TRP A 167 -9.49 -6.38 -12.03
N ASN A 168 -10.57 -5.89 -12.65
CA ASN A 168 -11.04 -6.42 -13.94
C ASN A 168 -10.04 -6.09 -15.07
N ALA A 169 -10.17 -6.78 -16.20
CA ALA A 169 -9.25 -6.62 -17.33
C ALA A 169 -9.28 -5.20 -17.92
N GLU A 170 -10.43 -4.53 -17.85
CA GLU A 170 -10.64 -3.16 -18.33
C GLU A 170 -10.05 -2.09 -17.39
N GLY A 171 -9.62 -2.46 -16.18
CA GLY A 171 -9.07 -1.55 -15.19
C GLY A 171 -10.08 -0.53 -14.65
N THR A 172 -11.38 -0.84 -14.73
CA THR A 172 -12.47 0.08 -14.36
C THR A 172 -13.02 -0.16 -12.95
N GLU A 173 -12.80 -1.36 -12.40
CA GLU A 173 -13.28 -1.73 -11.06
C GLU A 173 -12.45 -2.88 -10.50
N ALA A 174 -12.38 -2.98 -9.18
CA ALA A 174 -11.82 -4.12 -8.48
C ALA A 174 -12.85 -4.76 -7.55
N VAL A 175 -12.89 -6.10 -7.53
CA VAL A 175 -13.85 -6.87 -6.75
C VAL A 175 -13.16 -7.64 -5.62
N TYR A 176 -13.85 -7.78 -4.49
CA TYR A 176 -13.35 -8.52 -3.34
C TYR A 176 -13.10 -9.99 -3.69
N SER A 177 -11.87 -10.45 -3.44
CA SER A 177 -11.45 -11.83 -3.71
C SER A 177 -10.82 -12.49 -2.48
N PRO A 178 -11.60 -13.04 -1.54
CA PRO A 178 -11.07 -13.66 -0.32
C PRO A 178 -10.21 -14.90 -0.57
N VAL A 179 -10.36 -15.51 -1.72
CA VAL A 179 -9.59 -16.70 -2.14
C VAL A 179 -8.28 -16.34 -2.86
N GLY A 180 -8.06 -15.03 -3.09
CA GLY A 180 -6.95 -14.56 -3.92
C GLY A 180 -7.19 -14.80 -5.42
N ASP A 181 -6.11 -14.70 -6.20
CA ASP A 181 -6.13 -14.91 -7.65
C ASP A 181 -4.74 -15.33 -8.15
N LYS A 182 -4.65 -15.79 -9.38
CA LYS A 182 -3.38 -16.04 -10.09
C LYS A 182 -3.45 -15.42 -11.46
N GLN A 183 -2.49 -14.57 -11.78
CA GLN A 183 -2.39 -13.89 -13.06
C GLN A 183 -1.03 -14.13 -13.70
N VAL A 184 -1.03 -14.36 -15.01
CA VAL A 184 0.19 -14.37 -15.80
C VAL A 184 0.40 -12.96 -16.34
N ILE A 185 1.53 -12.36 -16.01
CA ILE A 185 1.93 -11.02 -16.44
C ILE A 185 3.07 -11.17 -17.43
N GLU A 186 2.83 -10.74 -18.66
CA GLU A 186 3.85 -10.62 -19.69
C GLU A 186 4.36 -9.18 -19.71
N THR A 187 5.67 -9.00 -19.61
CA THR A 187 6.32 -7.68 -19.57
C THR A 187 7.73 -7.75 -20.12
N ILE A 188 8.34 -6.60 -20.33
CA ILE A 188 9.77 -6.48 -20.61
C ILE A 188 10.46 -6.02 -19.33
N SER A 189 11.51 -6.76 -18.93
CA SER A 189 12.32 -6.47 -17.76
C SER A 189 13.11 -5.15 -17.90
N PRO A 190 13.68 -4.60 -16.82
CA PRO A 190 14.57 -3.44 -16.90
C PRO A 190 15.78 -3.65 -17.84
N ASP A 191 16.23 -4.89 -18.01
CA ASP A 191 17.34 -5.26 -18.88
C ASP A 191 16.93 -5.44 -20.36
N GLY A 192 15.61 -5.31 -20.66
CA GLY A 192 15.08 -5.40 -22.02
C GLY A 192 14.68 -6.81 -22.47
N GLU A 193 14.72 -7.79 -21.58
CA GLU A 193 14.35 -9.17 -21.86
C GLU A 193 12.84 -9.41 -21.63
N ALA A 194 12.26 -10.32 -22.43
CA ALA A 194 10.88 -10.75 -22.21
C ALA A 194 10.77 -11.52 -20.87
N LEU A 195 9.82 -11.14 -20.03
CA LEU A 195 9.65 -11.70 -18.70
C LEU A 195 8.19 -12.13 -18.49
N THR A 196 8.01 -13.39 -18.09
CA THR A 196 6.71 -13.94 -17.67
C THR A 196 6.68 -14.08 -16.16
N ILE A 197 5.73 -13.44 -15.50
CA ILE A 197 5.56 -13.44 -14.06
C ILE A 197 4.28 -14.20 -13.69
N ASN A 198 4.41 -15.25 -12.91
CA ASN A 198 3.28 -15.97 -12.34
C ASN A 198 2.84 -15.27 -11.03
N TYR A 199 2.16 -14.14 -11.18
CA TYR A 199 1.77 -13.31 -10.06
C TYR A 199 0.62 -13.94 -9.27
N ALA A 200 0.82 -14.07 -7.96
CA ALA A 200 -0.19 -14.59 -7.05
C ALA A 200 -0.74 -13.48 -6.14
N VAL A 201 -2.02 -13.18 -6.27
CA VAL A 201 -2.77 -12.40 -5.29
C VAL A 201 -3.01 -13.29 -4.07
N PRO A 202 -2.50 -12.97 -2.88
CA PRO A 202 -2.67 -13.82 -1.72
C PRO A 202 -4.13 -13.84 -1.25
N ASN A 203 -4.57 -14.99 -0.78
CA ASN A 203 -5.86 -15.11 -0.13
C ASN A 203 -5.84 -14.45 1.27
N ARG A 204 -7.03 -14.23 1.85
CA ARG A 204 -7.18 -13.57 3.15
C ARG A 204 -6.40 -14.25 4.30
N ASN A 205 -6.24 -15.57 4.27
CA ASN A 205 -5.50 -16.28 5.31
C ASN A 205 -3.99 -16.10 5.16
N GLN A 206 -3.48 -16.10 3.92
CA GLN A 206 -2.06 -15.87 3.64
C GLN A 206 -1.59 -14.48 4.06
N CYS A 207 -2.48 -13.47 4.13
CA CYS A 207 -2.12 -12.17 4.67
C CYS A 207 -1.57 -12.29 6.11
N LYS A 208 -2.10 -13.20 6.92
CA LYS A 208 -1.68 -13.39 8.31
C LYS A 208 -0.24 -13.87 8.43
N GLU A 209 0.27 -14.64 7.47
CA GLU A 209 1.64 -15.19 7.53
C GLU A 209 2.70 -14.10 7.62
N CYS A 210 2.49 -12.98 6.92
CA CYS A 210 3.40 -11.83 6.95
C CYS A 210 2.99 -10.76 7.96
N HIS A 211 1.68 -10.61 8.24
CA HIS A 211 1.14 -9.51 9.02
C HIS A 211 0.93 -9.84 10.51
N SER A 212 1.30 -11.03 10.98
CA SER A 212 1.16 -11.39 12.38
C SER A 212 2.30 -10.83 13.24
N LEU A 213 1.93 -10.35 14.44
CA LEU A 213 2.83 -9.98 15.53
C LEU A 213 2.20 -10.43 16.86
N GLY A 214 2.64 -11.56 17.38
CA GLY A 214 1.88 -12.26 18.42
C GLY A 214 0.52 -12.66 17.88
N ASP A 215 -0.52 -12.32 18.63
CA ASP A 215 -1.91 -12.56 18.23
C ASP A 215 -2.50 -11.44 17.36
N ASP A 216 -1.79 -10.33 17.19
CA ASP A 216 -2.26 -9.17 16.45
C ASP A 216 -1.94 -9.28 14.97
N PHE A 217 -2.84 -8.70 14.14
CA PHE A 217 -2.58 -8.41 12.75
C PHE A 217 -2.06 -6.97 12.63
N VAL A 218 -0.89 -6.76 12.00
CA VAL A 218 -0.25 -5.44 11.90
C VAL A 218 0.14 -5.08 10.45
N PRO A 219 0.07 -3.82 10.06
CA PRO A 219 0.59 -3.37 8.77
C PRO A 219 2.10 -3.56 8.65
N ILE A 220 2.59 -3.62 7.40
CA ILE A 220 4.01 -3.65 7.06
C ILE A 220 4.34 -2.38 6.26
N GLY A 221 5.40 -1.70 6.62
CA GLY A 221 5.97 -0.60 5.84
C GLY A 221 5.81 0.80 6.42
N PRO A 222 4.63 1.30 6.86
CA PRO A 222 4.46 2.68 7.29
C PRO A 222 5.02 2.94 8.70
N THR A 223 6.33 2.75 8.84
CA THR A 223 7.13 3.08 10.05
C THR A 223 7.73 4.46 9.90
N ALA A 224 8.06 5.14 11.02
CA ALA A 224 8.65 6.47 11.01
C ALA A 224 9.87 6.55 10.07
N ARG A 225 10.80 5.61 10.20
CA ARG A 225 12.03 5.59 9.41
C ARG A 225 11.80 5.45 7.90
N ASN A 226 10.83 4.63 7.51
CA ASN A 226 10.56 4.35 6.10
C ASN A 226 9.61 5.38 5.45
N LEU A 227 8.93 6.20 6.27
CA LEU A 227 8.09 7.31 5.83
C LEU A 227 8.85 8.66 5.80
N ASN A 228 9.99 8.77 6.50
CA ASN A 228 10.72 10.04 6.65
C ASN A 228 11.59 10.35 5.44
N HIS A 229 10.96 10.77 4.38
CA HIS A 229 11.60 11.23 3.14
C HIS A 229 10.68 12.20 2.37
N VAL A 230 11.12 12.66 1.21
CA VAL A 230 10.28 13.44 0.29
C VAL A 230 9.30 12.47 -0.39
N GLY A 231 8.01 12.63 -0.14
CA GLY A 231 6.95 11.78 -0.68
C GLY A 231 6.56 12.13 -2.13
N PRO A 232 5.57 11.44 -2.69
CA PRO A 232 5.16 11.59 -4.10
C PRO A 232 4.62 12.99 -4.44
N GLN A 233 4.23 13.78 -3.43
CA GLN A 233 3.82 15.18 -3.61
C GLN A 233 5.00 16.17 -3.66
N GLY A 234 6.25 15.69 -3.56
CA GLY A 234 7.44 16.55 -3.49
C GLY A 234 7.63 17.27 -2.15
N LEU A 235 6.95 16.83 -1.09
CA LEU A 235 7.02 17.40 0.26
C LEU A 235 7.65 16.39 1.23
N ALA A 236 8.26 16.90 2.31
CA ALA A 236 8.71 16.08 3.43
C ALA A 236 7.50 15.36 4.04
N GLN A 237 7.39 14.05 3.81
CA GLN A 237 6.14 13.30 3.94
C GLN A 237 5.56 13.29 5.36
N LEU A 238 6.40 13.09 6.40
CA LEU A 238 5.91 13.13 7.78
C LEU A 238 5.42 14.52 8.18
N ALA A 239 6.13 15.58 7.76
CA ALA A 239 5.71 16.95 8.02
C ALA A 239 4.43 17.33 7.25
N ASP A 240 4.26 16.84 6.01
CA ASP A 240 3.02 17.00 5.25
C ASP A 240 1.84 16.28 5.93
N TRP A 241 2.07 15.07 6.46
CA TRP A 241 1.05 14.34 7.22
C TRP A 241 0.63 15.08 8.50
N GLU A 242 1.60 15.67 9.22
CA GLU A 242 1.31 16.50 10.40
C GLU A 242 0.53 17.76 10.02
N ALA A 243 0.95 18.47 8.98
CA ALA A 243 0.27 19.67 8.49
C ALA A 243 -1.16 19.40 8.01
N ARG A 244 -1.43 18.22 7.46
CA ARG A 244 -2.77 17.76 7.06
C ARG A 244 -3.62 17.25 8.23
N GLY A 245 -3.05 17.12 9.43
CA GLY A 245 -3.73 16.51 10.58
C GLY A 245 -3.89 15.00 10.48
N ILE A 246 -3.13 14.32 9.63
CA ILE A 246 -3.08 12.85 9.54
C ILE A 246 -2.25 12.28 10.68
N LEU A 247 -1.15 12.98 11.05
CA LEU A 247 -0.20 12.58 12.07
C LEU A 247 -0.14 13.61 13.18
N THR A 248 0.14 13.17 14.41
CA THR A 248 0.43 14.02 15.55
C THR A 248 1.61 13.46 16.35
N GLY A 249 2.30 14.33 17.08
CA GLY A 249 3.42 13.95 17.94
C GLY A 249 4.73 13.71 17.18
N LEU A 250 4.89 14.28 15.98
CA LEU A 250 6.13 14.21 15.22
C LEU A 250 7.25 14.92 16.01
N PRO A 251 8.38 14.24 16.31
CA PRO A 251 9.52 14.88 16.97
C PRO A 251 10.23 15.85 16.01
N ALA A 252 10.97 16.82 16.55
CA ALA A 252 11.75 17.76 15.75
C ALA A 252 12.77 17.05 14.82
N VAL A 253 13.28 15.88 15.24
CA VAL A 253 14.15 15.01 14.43
C VAL A 253 13.59 13.60 14.49
N ALA A 254 13.01 13.16 13.40
CA ALA A 254 12.54 11.78 13.24
C ALA A 254 13.63 10.94 12.55
N PRO A 255 13.80 9.64 12.93
CA PRO A 255 14.75 8.76 12.26
C PRO A 255 14.35 8.54 10.80
N ALA A 256 15.36 8.40 9.92
CA ALA A 256 15.18 8.05 8.51
C ALA A 256 15.90 6.74 8.19
N ALA A 257 15.32 5.93 7.30
CA ALA A 257 16.00 4.79 6.74
C ALA A 257 16.93 5.26 5.61
N PRO A 258 18.13 4.70 5.45
CA PRO A 258 18.90 4.92 4.23
C PRO A 258 18.17 4.28 3.06
N SER A 259 18.16 4.96 1.91
CA SER A 259 17.76 4.31 0.66
C SER A 259 18.78 3.23 0.29
N ILE A 260 18.33 2.08 -0.19
CA ILE A 260 19.21 1.02 -0.69
C ILE A 260 20.05 1.46 -1.90
N ALA A 261 19.61 2.50 -2.61
CA ALA A 261 20.30 3.09 -3.75
C ALA A 261 21.21 4.28 -3.38
N SER A 262 21.32 4.64 -2.08
CA SER A 262 22.17 5.76 -1.63
C SER A 262 23.64 5.32 -1.46
N ASP A 263 24.48 6.31 -1.17
CA ASP A 263 25.89 6.11 -0.82
C ASP A 263 26.12 5.78 0.66
N ALA A 264 25.07 5.45 1.42
CA ALA A 264 25.19 5.03 2.81
C ALA A 264 26.04 3.76 2.93
N PRO A 265 26.64 3.49 4.11
CA PRO A 265 27.41 2.28 4.35
C PRO A 265 26.65 1.01 3.91
N ILE A 266 27.38 0.05 3.34
CA ILE A 266 26.78 -1.19 2.79
C ILE A 266 25.95 -1.93 3.83
N GLU A 267 26.41 -2.00 5.07
CA GLU A 267 25.66 -2.61 6.19
C GLU A 267 24.32 -1.92 6.41
N ASP A 268 24.31 -0.59 6.47
CA ASP A 268 23.08 0.18 6.70
C ASP A 268 22.07 -0.04 5.58
N ARG A 269 22.51 -0.09 4.33
CA ARG A 269 21.66 -0.37 3.17
C ARG A 269 21.12 -1.79 3.18
N ALA A 270 21.97 -2.77 3.44
CA ALA A 270 21.57 -4.18 3.55
C ALA A 270 20.59 -4.39 4.70
N ARG A 271 20.86 -3.78 5.87
CA ARG A 271 19.96 -3.82 7.03
C ARG A 271 18.63 -3.15 6.75
N ALA A 272 18.60 -2.03 6.03
CA ALA A 272 17.35 -1.39 5.62
C ALA A 272 16.54 -2.25 4.63
N TRP A 273 17.21 -2.96 3.74
CA TRP A 273 16.56 -3.92 2.82
C TRP A 273 15.98 -5.12 3.58
N LEU A 274 16.74 -5.69 4.52
CA LEU A 274 16.31 -6.82 5.36
C LEU A 274 15.15 -6.43 6.27
N ASP A 275 15.15 -5.21 6.81
CA ASP A 275 14.07 -4.68 7.65
C ASP A 275 12.73 -4.69 6.91
N ILE A 276 12.69 -4.19 5.67
CA ILE A 276 11.42 -4.11 4.93
C ILE A 276 11.01 -5.43 4.26
N ASN A 277 11.98 -6.27 3.86
CA ASN A 277 11.69 -7.49 3.13
C ASN A 277 11.56 -8.74 3.99
N CYS A 278 12.17 -8.77 5.19
CA CYS A 278 12.28 -9.98 6.00
C CYS A 278 11.80 -9.82 7.45
N ALA A 279 12.02 -8.64 8.06
CA ALA A 279 11.79 -8.44 9.48
C ALA A 279 10.32 -8.55 9.91
N HIS A 280 9.37 -8.39 8.99
CA HIS A 280 7.95 -8.57 9.32
C HIS A 280 7.63 -10.00 9.79
N CYS A 281 8.36 -11.02 9.31
CA CYS A 281 8.33 -12.40 9.80
C CYS A 281 9.46 -12.68 10.79
N HIS A 282 10.69 -12.21 10.49
CA HIS A 282 11.90 -12.47 11.25
C HIS A 282 12.15 -11.41 12.34
N ARG A 283 11.31 -11.42 13.35
CA ARG A 283 11.36 -10.58 14.59
C ARG A 283 10.72 -11.33 15.74
N ALA A 284 10.94 -10.88 16.96
CA ALA A 284 10.24 -11.42 18.13
C ALA A 284 8.71 -11.27 17.94
N GLY A 285 7.98 -12.37 18.10
CA GLY A 285 6.52 -12.45 17.88
C GLY A 285 6.08 -12.46 16.41
N GLY A 286 6.99 -12.39 15.45
CA GLY A 286 6.68 -12.57 14.01
C GLY A 286 6.50 -14.04 13.65
N GLY A 287 5.94 -14.32 12.47
CA GLY A 287 5.62 -15.67 12.00
C GLY A 287 6.82 -16.63 11.97
N ALA A 288 8.04 -16.12 11.78
CA ALA A 288 9.28 -16.89 11.77
C ALA A 288 10.14 -16.69 13.04
N SER A 289 9.55 -16.23 14.16
CA SER A 289 10.26 -15.94 15.42
C SER A 289 10.98 -17.17 15.99
N ASN A 290 10.48 -18.37 15.74
CA ASN A 290 11.07 -19.64 16.17
C ASN A 290 12.44 -19.93 15.52
N SER A 291 12.78 -19.28 14.41
CA SER A 291 14.11 -19.38 13.77
C SER A 291 15.20 -18.71 14.61
N GLY A 292 14.82 -17.82 15.53
CA GLY A 292 15.75 -16.96 16.28
C GLY A 292 16.57 -16.04 15.38
N LEU A 293 16.15 -15.83 14.11
CA LEU A 293 16.69 -14.86 13.19
C LEU A 293 15.85 -13.59 13.30
N PHE A 294 16.46 -12.46 13.66
CA PHE A 294 15.80 -11.19 13.90
C PHE A 294 16.44 -10.12 13.04
N LEU A 295 15.70 -9.66 12.00
CA LEU A 295 16.22 -8.80 10.94
C LEU A 295 15.66 -7.37 11.02
N ALA A 296 14.91 -7.06 12.07
CA ALA A 296 14.43 -5.71 12.31
C ALA A 296 15.61 -4.73 12.50
N TRP A 297 15.43 -3.50 12.04
CA TRP A 297 16.47 -2.48 12.11
C TRP A 297 17.03 -2.25 13.52
N ASN A 298 16.17 -2.31 14.53
CA ASN A 298 16.56 -2.09 15.92
C ASN A 298 17.23 -3.29 16.60
N GLU A 299 17.37 -4.42 15.90
CA GLU A 299 18.19 -5.53 16.38
C GLU A 299 19.66 -5.14 16.30
N THR A 300 20.39 -5.30 17.38
CA THR A 300 21.80 -4.91 17.48
C THR A 300 22.74 -6.10 17.69
N ASN A 301 22.19 -7.29 17.96
CA ASN A 301 22.99 -8.50 18.15
C ASN A 301 23.34 -9.14 16.82
N PRO A 302 24.63 -9.23 16.42
CA PRO A 302 25.03 -9.87 15.17
C PRO A 302 24.53 -11.32 15.03
N THR A 303 24.51 -12.08 16.11
CA THR A 303 23.95 -13.45 16.09
C THR A 303 22.43 -13.42 15.85
N GLY A 304 21.74 -12.40 16.32
CA GLY A 304 20.33 -12.16 16.01
C GLY A 304 20.13 -11.94 14.49
N TRP A 305 21.05 -11.24 13.82
CA TRP A 305 21.04 -11.07 12.36
C TRP A 305 21.37 -12.34 11.58
N GLY A 306 21.90 -13.37 12.27
CA GLY A 306 22.32 -14.62 11.64
C GLY A 306 23.82 -14.75 11.44
N VAL A 307 24.64 -13.77 11.86
CA VAL A 307 26.09 -13.82 11.72
C VAL A 307 26.67 -14.99 12.53
N HIS A 308 27.35 -15.91 11.86
CA HIS A 308 27.91 -17.15 12.39
C HIS A 308 26.91 -17.96 13.25
N LYS A 309 25.63 -17.90 12.87
CA LYS A 309 24.52 -18.56 13.56
C LYS A 309 24.12 -19.84 12.83
N ARG A 310 24.14 -20.96 13.52
CA ARG A 310 23.57 -22.21 12.98
C ARG A 310 22.05 -22.08 12.86
N PRO A 311 21.44 -22.60 11.78
CA PRO A 311 19.99 -22.55 11.63
C PRO A 311 19.29 -23.43 12.68
N THR A 312 18.14 -23.04 13.15
CA THR A 312 17.32 -23.84 14.07
C THR A 312 16.65 -25.00 13.33
N ALA A 313 16.09 -24.71 12.14
CA ALA A 313 15.38 -25.68 11.32
C ALA A 313 15.35 -25.21 9.85
N ALA A 314 16.43 -25.37 9.11
CA ALA A 314 16.50 -25.00 7.68
C ALA A 314 16.12 -26.16 6.74
N GLY A 315 16.28 -27.42 7.20
CA GLY A 315 16.05 -28.59 6.36
C GLY A 315 16.86 -28.48 5.05
N ARG A 316 16.23 -28.82 3.93
CA ARG A 316 16.86 -28.69 2.60
C ARG A 316 17.14 -27.23 2.20
N GLY A 317 16.50 -26.27 2.86
CA GLY A 317 16.77 -24.83 2.66
C GLY A 317 18.14 -24.39 3.18
N SER A 318 18.93 -25.26 3.83
CA SER A 318 20.31 -24.97 4.19
C SER A 318 21.26 -24.97 2.98
N GLY A 319 20.96 -25.71 1.91
CA GLY A 319 21.85 -25.86 0.76
C GLY A 319 23.21 -26.40 1.15
N ASP A 320 23.26 -27.31 2.17
CA ASP A 320 24.49 -27.87 2.79
C ASP A 320 25.34 -26.82 3.54
N ASN A 321 24.93 -25.57 3.63
CA ASN A 321 25.62 -24.52 4.36
C ASN A 321 25.40 -24.65 5.89
N LEU A 322 26.39 -24.21 6.67
CA LEU A 322 26.39 -24.40 8.13
C LEU A 322 25.80 -23.23 8.88
N PHE A 323 25.93 -22.02 8.36
CA PHE A 323 25.54 -20.78 9.04
C PHE A 323 24.53 -19.97 8.24
N VAL A 324 23.71 -19.21 8.94
CA VAL A 324 22.73 -18.32 8.30
C VAL A 324 23.46 -17.23 7.49
N ILE A 325 24.48 -16.63 8.10
CA ILE A 325 25.46 -15.74 7.44
C ILE A 325 26.85 -16.24 7.81
N GLU A 326 27.65 -16.60 6.83
CA GLU A 326 29.08 -16.89 6.99
C GLU A 326 29.88 -15.65 6.61
N PRO A 327 30.48 -14.92 7.57
CA PRO A 327 31.21 -13.68 7.31
C PRO A 327 32.33 -13.84 6.29
N GLY A 328 32.34 -12.97 5.28
CA GLY A 328 33.28 -13.01 4.17
C GLY A 328 32.97 -14.05 3.07
N HIS A 329 31.99 -14.94 3.32
CA HIS A 329 31.68 -16.08 2.45
C HIS A 329 30.17 -16.08 2.06
N PRO A 330 29.74 -15.20 1.15
CA PRO A 330 28.31 -15.09 0.79
C PRO A 330 27.76 -16.42 0.21
N ASP A 331 28.50 -17.12 -0.61
CA ASP A 331 28.06 -18.39 -1.23
C ASP A 331 27.91 -19.56 -0.21
N GLU A 332 28.48 -19.42 0.97
CA GLU A 332 28.36 -20.37 2.09
C GLU A 332 27.30 -19.93 3.11
N SER A 333 26.49 -18.91 2.77
CA SER A 333 25.47 -18.34 3.63
C SER A 333 24.07 -18.83 3.27
N ILE A 334 23.38 -19.48 4.23
CA ILE A 334 22.00 -19.97 4.06
C ILE A 334 21.05 -18.84 3.66
N LEU A 335 21.23 -17.63 4.19
CA LEU A 335 20.39 -16.47 3.88
C LEU A 335 20.38 -16.21 2.37
N LEU A 336 21.55 -16.13 1.76
CA LEU A 336 21.69 -15.85 0.33
C LEU A 336 21.19 -17.01 -0.52
N HIS A 337 21.56 -18.26 -0.18
CA HIS A 337 21.05 -19.45 -0.85
C HIS A 337 19.52 -19.46 -0.93
N ARG A 338 18.83 -19.08 0.14
CA ARG A 338 17.35 -19.03 0.16
C ARG A 338 16.79 -17.83 -0.61
N MET A 339 17.49 -16.70 -0.63
CA MET A 339 17.07 -15.52 -1.41
C MET A 339 17.16 -15.78 -2.92
N GLU A 340 18.18 -16.52 -3.36
CA GLU A 340 18.43 -16.89 -4.76
C GLU A 340 17.53 -18.03 -5.26
N SER A 341 16.78 -18.70 -4.39
CA SER A 341 15.90 -19.79 -4.75
C SER A 341 14.47 -19.30 -5.03
N VAL A 342 13.79 -19.95 -5.98
CA VAL A 342 12.32 -19.88 -6.18
C VAL A 342 11.66 -21.22 -5.87
N GLU A 343 12.43 -22.21 -5.38
CA GLU A 343 11.92 -23.54 -5.07
C GLU A 343 11.07 -23.53 -3.80
N PRO A 344 9.82 -24.05 -3.82
CA PRO A 344 8.97 -24.17 -2.65
C PRO A 344 9.67 -24.93 -1.49
N GLY A 345 9.67 -24.33 -0.30
CA GLY A 345 10.33 -24.85 0.90
C GLY A 345 11.83 -24.56 1.00
N VAL A 346 12.43 -23.94 -0.03
CA VAL A 346 13.79 -23.39 -0.01
C VAL A 346 13.74 -21.86 -0.06
N ALA A 347 12.97 -21.31 -0.99
CA ALA A 347 12.86 -19.87 -1.22
C ALA A 347 12.50 -19.07 0.05
N MET A 348 13.11 -17.89 0.20
CA MET A 348 12.70 -16.86 1.17
C MET A 348 12.65 -15.49 0.49
N PRO A 349 11.56 -14.73 0.68
CA PRO A 349 10.27 -15.09 1.33
C PRO A 349 9.58 -16.28 0.66
N GLU A 350 8.81 -17.05 1.45
CA GLU A 350 8.03 -18.19 0.94
C GLU A 350 6.81 -17.74 0.12
N LEU A 351 6.32 -16.52 0.38
CA LEU A 351 5.15 -15.94 -0.26
C LEU A 351 5.45 -14.54 -0.80
N GLY A 352 4.62 -14.08 -1.74
CA GLY A 352 4.63 -12.72 -2.25
C GLY A 352 5.64 -12.47 -3.36
N ARG A 353 6.32 -13.49 -3.82
CA ARG A 353 7.19 -13.45 -5.01
C ARG A 353 7.19 -14.78 -5.76
N SER A 354 7.36 -14.71 -7.06
CA SER A 354 7.67 -15.84 -7.96
C SER A 354 9.05 -15.69 -8.62
N LEU A 355 9.65 -14.50 -8.50
CA LEU A 355 10.98 -14.15 -9.01
C LEU A 355 11.95 -13.89 -7.86
N ILE A 356 13.23 -13.92 -8.17
CA ILE A 356 14.29 -13.43 -7.27
C ILE A 356 14.38 -11.90 -7.35
N ASP A 357 14.87 -11.26 -6.28
CA ASP A 357 15.23 -9.82 -6.28
C ASP A 357 16.73 -9.66 -6.55
N PRO A 358 17.16 -9.38 -7.79
CA PRO A 358 18.58 -9.28 -8.11
C PRO A 358 19.26 -8.13 -7.37
N VAL A 359 18.54 -7.03 -7.10
CA VAL A 359 19.08 -5.86 -6.38
C VAL A 359 19.31 -6.20 -4.92
N GLY A 360 18.32 -6.83 -4.27
CA GLY A 360 18.44 -7.26 -2.88
C GLY A 360 19.50 -8.33 -2.68
N ILE A 361 19.58 -9.28 -3.62
CA ILE A 361 20.61 -10.33 -3.60
C ILE A 361 22.02 -9.73 -3.71
N ALA A 362 22.26 -8.86 -4.69
CA ALA A 362 23.56 -8.21 -4.86
C ALA A 362 23.96 -7.41 -3.61
N LEU A 363 23.03 -6.64 -3.06
CA LEU A 363 23.24 -5.84 -1.86
C LEU A 363 23.63 -6.69 -0.64
N VAL A 364 22.89 -7.78 -0.38
CA VAL A 364 23.18 -8.67 0.76
C VAL A 364 24.45 -9.46 0.52
N ARG A 365 24.74 -9.87 -0.71
CA ARG A 365 25.99 -10.54 -1.11
C ARG A 365 27.22 -9.66 -0.82
N ASP A 366 27.19 -8.42 -1.27
CA ASP A 366 28.27 -7.45 -1.06
C ASP A 366 28.48 -7.12 0.42
N TRP A 367 27.37 -7.02 1.18
CA TRP A 367 27.43 -6.83 2.63
C TRP A 367 28.13 -8.00 3.32
N ILE A 368 27.72 -9.25 3.04
CA ILE A 368 28.35 -10.45 3.63
C ILE A 368 29.82 -10.53 3.24
N ALA A 369 30.15 -10.27 1.96
CA ALA A 369 31.53 -10.28 1.48
C ALA A 369 32.41 -9.23 2.17
N SER A 370 31.82 -8.12 2.62
CA SER A 370 32.54 -7.04 3.34
C SER A 370 32.83 -7.35 4.82
N MET A 371 32.21 -8.41 5.37
CA MET A 371 32.44 -8.79 6.76
C MET A 371 33.81 -9.46 6.91
N PRO A 372 34.57 -9.15 7.99
CA PRO A 372 35.78 -9.91 8.28
C PRO A 372 35.47 -11.39 8.49
N PRO A 373 36.15 -12.30 7.81
CA PRO A 373 36.01 -13.73 8.09
C PRO A 373 36.27 -14.05 9.56
N ILE A 374 35.53 -15.01 10.10
CA ILE A 374 35.78 -15.53 11.46
C ILE A 374 36.82 -16.64 11.31
N GLU A 375 37.96 -16.41 11.93
CA GLU A 375 38.99 -17.46 11.99
C GLU A 375 38.52 -18.67 12.81
N PRO A 376 38.76 -19.90 12.40
CA PRO A 376 38.29 -21.12 13.05
C PRO A 376 38.87 -21.35 14.44
#